data_34541a3c3a8add28c98b920fed15b448
#
_entry.id   34541a3c3a8add28c98b920fed15b448
#
_cell.length_a   1.000
_cell.length_b   1.000
_cell.length_c   1.000
_cell.angle_alpha   90.00
_cell.angle_beta   90.00
_cell.angle_gamma   90.00
#
_symmetry.space_group_name_H-M   'P 1'
#
loop_
_entity.id
_entity.type
_entity.pdbx_description
1 polymer ?
#
loop_
_entity_poly.entity_id
_entity_poly.type
_entity_poly.pdbx_seq_one_letter_code
_entity_poly.pdbx_strand_id
1 'polypeptide(L)'
;MANKVLVVDDEKLIVKGIKFSLEQDGMEVTAAYDGKEAYELAMQNDYDIILLDVMLPELNGFEVCQMIREKSDVPIIMLTAKGDDMDKILGLEYGADDYVTKPFNILEIKARIKAIIRRTKGRKQEQPAERTIVSGEMRIDLDSRRVFIGDREVNLTAKEFDLLELLITNPNKVFNRENLLNLVWGYDYPGDVRTVDVHVRRLR
;
A
#
# COMPACT_ATOMS: atom_id res chain seq x y z
N MET A 1 5.34 -19.89 1.25
CA MET A 1 5.92 -19.28 0.03
C MET A 1 6.67 -18.03 0.43
N ALA A 2 7.80 -17.71 -0.22
CA ALA A 2 8.53 -16.47 0.01
C ALA A 2 7.68 -15.27 -0.43
N ASN A 3 7.83 -14.14 0.26
CA ASN A 3 7.16 -12.90 -0.15
C ASN A 3 7.89 -12.29 -1.34
N LYS A 4 7.15 -11.90 -2.37
CA LYS A 4 7.68 -11.29 -3.59
C LYS A 4 7.64 -9.76 -3.50
N VAL A 5 8.78 -9.12 -3.64
CA VAL A 5 8.93 -7.67 -3.53
C VAL A 5 9.51 -7.11 -4.82
N LEU A 6 8.87 -6.10 -5.39
CA LEU A 6 9.45 -5.28 -6.46
C LEU A 6 10.10 -4.04 -5.84
N VAL A 7 11.36 -3.80 -6.13
CA VAL A 7 12.11 -2.62 -5.67
C VAL A 7 12.48 -1.77 -6.87
N VAL A 8 12.02 -0.54 -6.89
CA VAL A 8 12.18 0.40 -8.00
C VAL A 8 12.88 1.65 -7.52
N ASP A 9 14.07 1.90 -8.04
CA ASP A 9 14.89 3.09 -7.75
C ASP A 9 15.99 3.18 -8.82
N ASP A 10 16.26 4.36 -9.36
CA ASP A 10 17.31 4.55 -10.37
C ASP A 10 18.73 4.46 -9.78
N GLU A 11 18.85 4.64 -8.45
CA GLU A 11 20.11 4.47 -7.73
C GLU A 11 20.42 2.99 -7.46
N LYS A 12 21.23 2.37 -8.33
CA LYS A 12 21.59 0.94 -8.25
C LYS A 12 22.15 0.50 -6.89
N LEU A 13 22.81 1.40 -6.16
CA LEU A 13 23.35 1.10 -4.83
C LEU A 13 22.24 0.98 -3.78
N ILE A 14 21.21 1.82 -3.86
CA ILE A 14 20.03 1.75 -3.00
C ILE A 14 19.29 0.44 -3.26
N VAL A 15 18.99 0.14 -4.53
CA VAL A 15 18.31 -1.13 -4.91
C VAL A 15 19.11 -2.33 -4.41
N LYS A 16 20.42 -2.35 -4.63
CA LYS A 16 21.29 -3.45 -4.18
C LYS A 16 21.28 -3.62 -2.67
N GLY A 17 21.31 -2.53 -1.92
CA GLY A 17 21.26 -2.53 -0.44
C GLY A 17 19.92 -3.07 0.09
N ILE A 18 18.80 -2.57 -0.46
CA ILE A 18 17.46 -3.03 -0.11
C ILE A 18 17.31 -4.51 -0.47
N LYS A 19 17.62 -4.89 -1.72
CA LYS A 19 17.53 -6.26 -2.21
C LYS A 19 18.30 -7.22 -1.32
N PHE A 20 19.58 -6.98 -1.09
CA PHE A 20 20.42 -7.81 -0.22
C PHE A 20 19.80 -8.01 1.15
N SER A 21 19.30 -6.94 1.76
CA SER A 21 18.73 -6.99 3.09
C SER A 21 17.39 -7.73 3.17
N LEU A 22 16.53 -7.61 2.16
CA LEU A 22 15.26 -8.31 2.08
C LEU A 22 15.43 -9.80 1.75
N GLU A 23 16.38 -10.13 0.88
CA GLU A 23 16.73 -11.52 0.55
C GLU A 23 17.28 -12.28 1.77
N GLN A 24 18.03 -11.61 2.66
CA GLN A 24 18.44 -12.20 3.93
C GLN A 24 17.25 -12.57 4.84
N ASP A 25 16.13 -11.86 4.72
CA ASP A 25 14.89 -12.19 5.44
C ASP A 25 14.03 -13.23 4.68
N GLY A 26 14.55 -13.85 3.62
CA GLY A 26 13.87 -14.91 2.84
C GLY A 26 12.81 -14.38 1.87
N MET A 27 12.87 -13.11 1.46
CA MET A 27 12.00 -12.54 0.45
C MET A 27 12.61 -12.72 -0.96
N GLU A 28 11.75 -12.86 -1.97
CA GLU A 28 12.15 -12.84 -3.38
C GLU A 28 12.09 -11.40 -3.89
N VAL A 29 13.22 -10.85 -4.34
CA VAL A 29 13.29 -9.43 -4.72
C VAL A 29 13.62 -9.29 -6.20
N THR A 30 12.70 -8.64 -6.94
CA THR A 30 12.91 -8.17 -8.30
C THR A 30 13.28 -6.69 -8.24
N ALA A 31 14.22 -6.28 -9.09
CA ALA A 31 14.66 -4.89 -9.18
C ALA A 31 14.22 -4.28 -10.52
N ALA A 32 13.85 -2.99 -10.51
CA ALA A 32 13.65 -2.15 -11.66
C ALA A 32 14.37 -0.81 -11.45
N TYR A 33 14.78 -0.15 -12.52
CA TYR A 33 15.60 1.05 -12.45
C TYR A 33 14.99 2.27 -13.14
N ASP A 34 13.83 2.10 -13.74
CA ASP A 34 13.03 3.17 -14.33
C ASP A 34 11.54 2.86 -14.19
N GLY A 35 10.69 3.87 -14.45
CA GLY A 35 9.26 3.76 -14.27
C GLY A 35 8.57 2.84 -15.28
N LYS A 36 9.09 2.73 -16.50
CA LYS A 36 8.53 1.86 -17.53
C LYS A 36 8.78 0.41 -17.21
N GLU A 37 10.03 0.04 -16.88
CA GLU A 37 10.39 -1.30 -16.43
C GLU A 37 9.57 -1.70 -15.21
N ALA A 38 9.40 -0.78 -14.25
CA ALA A 38 8.60 -1.01 -13.05
C ALA A 38 7.15 -1.36 -13.37
N TYR A 39 6.51 -0.62 -14.26
CA TYR A 39 5.14 -0.89 -14.68
C TYR A 39 5.02 -2.22 -15.42
N GLU A 40 5.91 -2.50 -16.37
CA GLU A 40 5.92 -3.76 -17.12
C GLU A 40 6.05 -4.98 -16.19
N LEU A 41 6.99 -4.92 -15.25
CA LEU A 41 7.20 -5.98 -14.25
C LEU A 41 5.99 -6.14 -13.32
N ALA A 42 5.39 -5.04 -12.88
CA ALA A 42 4.20 -5.08 -12.03
C ALA A 42 2.98 -5.69 -12.72
N MET A 43 2.87 -5.55 -14.05
CA MET A 43 1.77 -6.14 -14.84
C MET A 43 2.01 -7.60 -15.22
N GLN A 44 3.26 -8.04 -15.30
CA GLN A 44 3.61 -9.41 -15.72
C GLN A 44 3.72 -10.39 -14.56
N ASN A 45 3.86 -9.91 -13.34
CA ASN A 45 4.11 -10.74 -12.16
C ASN A 45 3.23 -10.34 -10.98
N ASP A 46 2.96 -11.32 -10.11
CA ASP A 46 2.30 -11.07 -8.82
C ASP A 46 3.35 -10.72 -7.77
N TYR A 47 3.23 -9.53 -7.21
CA TYR A 47 4.03 -9.09 -6.06
C TYR A 47 3.17 -8.96 -4.81
N ASP A 48 3.77 -9.19 -3.64
CA ASP A 48 3.12 -8.96 -2.36
C ASP A 48 3.21 -7.49 -1.92
N ILE A 49 4.21 -6.77 -2.46
CA ILE A 49 4.43 -5.34 -2.21
C ILE A 49 5.42 -4.75 -3.21
N ILE A 50 5.27 -3.46 -3.51
CA ILE A 50 6.17 -2.67 -4.35
C ILE A 50 6.78 -1.54 -3.52
N LEU A 51 8.09 -1.38 -3.57
CA LEU A 51 8.82 -0.19 -3.13
C LEU A 51 9.11 0.66 -4.36
N LEU A 52 8.63 1.88 -4.42
CA LEU A 52 8.63 2.71 -5.62
C LEU A 52 9.21 4.09 -5.33
N ASP A 53 10.35 4.40 -5.90
CA ASP A 53 10.90 5.76 -5.84
C ASP A 53 10.02 6.75 -6.60
N VAL A 54 9.89 7.94 -6.05
CA VAL A 54 9.18 9.06 -6.70
C VAL A 54 9.99 9.60 -7.88
N MET A 55 11.31 9.74 -7.70
CA MET A 55 12.19 10.39 -8.65
C MET A 55 12.80 9.37 -9.63
N LEU A 56 11.99 8.90 -10.56
CA LEU A 56 12.43 7.97 -11.59
C LEU A 56 12.59 8.65 -12.95
N PRO A 57 13.53 8.19 -13.79
CA PRO A 57 13.62 8.64 -15.17
C PRO A 57 12.43 8.11 -16.01
N GLU A 58 12.11 8.80 -17.09
CA GLU A 58 11.06 8.54 -18.07
C GLU A 58 9.65 8.73 -17.50
N LEU A 59 9.21 7.87 -16.59
CA LEU A 59 7.94 7.94 -15.87
C LEU A 59 8.22 8.12 -14.38
N ASN A 60 7.72 9.19 -13.78
CA ASN A 60 7.91 9.39 -12.34
C ASN A 60 7.10 8.37 -11.52
N GLY A 61 7.49 8.17 -10.27
CA GLY A 61 6.87 7.15 -9.42
C GLY A 61 5.38 7.37 -9.16
N PHE A 62 4.88 8.63 -9.19
CA PHE A 62 3.46 8.91 -9.03
C PHE A 62 2.66 8.43 -10.24
N GLU A 63 3.16 8.67 -11.46
CA GLU A 63 2.54 8.19 -12.69
C GLU A 63 2.51 6.66 -12.72
N VAL A 64 3.62 6.01 -12.37
CA VAL A 64 3.71 4.55 -12.27
C VAL A 64 2.71 4.01 -11.24
N CYS A 65 2.62 4.63 -10.06
CA CYS A 65 1.67 4.25 -9.02
C CYS A 65 0.23 4.33 -9.53
N GLN A 66 -0.14 5.42 -10.18
CA GLN A 66 -1.48 5.60 -10.74
C GLN A 66 -1.80 4.56 -11.81
N MET A 67 -0.88 4.29 -12.74
CA MET A 67 -1.05 3.28 -13.79
C MET A 67 -1.22 1.87 -13.20
N ILE A 68 -0.46 1.53 -12.16
CA ILE A 68 -0.61 0.25 -11.45
C ILE A 68 -1.99 0.17 -10.80
N ARG A 69 -2.45 1.23 -10.15
CA ARG A 69 -3.75 1.29 -9.45
C ARG A 69 -4.95 1.13 -10.36
N GLU A 70 -4.85 1.44 -11.63
CA GLU A 70 -5.91 1.16 -12.60
C GLU A 70 -6.18 -0.34 -12.77
N LYS A 71 -5.23 -1.21 -12.40
CA LYS A 71 -5.27 -2.66 -12.70
C LYS A 71 -4.96 -3.56 -11.52
N SER A 72 -4.41 -3.04 -10.41
CA SER A 72 -3.91 -3.85 -9.30
C SER A 72 -4.01 -3.12 -7.95
N ASP A 73 -4.40 -3.89 -6.93
CA ASP A 73 -4.43 -3.44 -5.52
C ASP A 73 -3.15 -3.82 -4.76
N VAL A 74 -2.08 -4.19 -5.47
CA VAL A 74 -0.81 -4.54 -4.83
C VAL A 74 -0.34 -3.41 -3.91
N PRO A 75 0.04 -3.67 -2.67
CA PRO A 75 0.51 -2.61 -1.78
C PRO A 75 1.75 -1.89 -2.33
N ILE A 76 1.75 -0.56 -2.27
CA ILE A 76 2.85 0.29 -2.73
C ILE A 76 3.33 1.18 -1.58
N ILE A 77 4.64 1.13 -1.30
CA ILE A 77 5.33 2.08 -0.44
C ILE A 77 6.14 3.01 -1.35
N MET A 78 5.84 4.32 -1.28
CA MET A 78 6.63 5.33 -2.00
C MET A 78 7.91 5.66 -1.25
N LEU A 79 9.02 5.75 -1.97
CA LEU A 79 10.29 6.28 -1.47
C LEU A 79 10.41 7.74 -1.92
N THR A 80 10.53 8.69 -0.99
CA THR A 80 10.52 10.13 -1.31
C THR A 80 11.75 10.85 -0.75
N ALA A 81 12.14 11.98 -1.33
CA ALA A 81 13.19 12.80 -0.78
C ALA A 81 12.74 13.47 0.55
N LYS A 82 13.70 13.75 1.44
CA LYS A 82 13.43 14.44 2.71
C LYS A 82 13.10 15.91 2.44
N GLY A 83 11.95 16.37 2.93
CA GLY A 83 11.60 17.79 2.96
C GLY A 83 10.37 18.20 2.17
N ASP A 84 9.81 17.31 1.37
CA ASP A 84 8.62 17.61 0.58
C ASP A 84 7.38 16.95 1.20
N ASP A 85 6.72 17.69 2.12
CA ASP A 85 5.44 17.23 2.68
C ASP A 85 4.36 17.13 1.59
N MET A 86 4.54 17.86 0.47
CA MET A 86 3.68 17.75 -0.70
C MET A 86 3.85 16.41 -1.41
N ASP A 87 5.06 15.89 -1.56
CA ASP A 87 5.30 14.58 -2.17
C ASP A 87 4.66 13.44 -1.37
N LYS A 88 4.65 13.54 -0.05
CA LYS A 88 3.98 12.55 0.82
C LYS A 88 2.46 12.58 0.63
N ILE A 89 1.87 13.77 0.57
CA ILE A 89 0.43 13.95 0.36
C ILE A 89 0.05 13.48 -1.05
N LEU A 90 0.83 13.87 -2.05
CA LEU A 90 0.63 13.45 -3.44
C LEU A 90 0.78 11.92 -3.58
N GLY A 91 1.80 11.30 -2.98
CA GLY A 91 1.98 9.85 -3.02
C GLY A 91 0.74 9.08 -2.55
N LEU A 92 0.15 9.52 -1.45
CA LEU A 92 -1.09 8.95 -0.93
C LEU A 92 -2.30 9.27 -1.82
N GLU A 93 -2.37 10.46 -2.40
CA GLU A 93 -3.41 10.84 -3.37
C GLU A 93 -3.36 10.01 -4.65
N TYR A 94 -2.18 9.62 -5.11
CA TYR A 94 -1.99 8.72 -6.26
C TYR A 94 -2.18 7.24 -5.93
N GLY A 95 -2.56 6.89 -4.69
CA GLY A 95 -2.97 5.55 -4.31
C GLY A 95 -1.89 4.71 -3.65
N ALA A 96 -0.79 5.29 -3.20
CA ALA A 96 0.17 4.60 -2.35
C ALA A 96 -0.44 4.26 -0.98
N ASP A 97 -0.01 3.14 -0.40
CA ASP A 97 -0.47 2.70 0.93
C ASP A 97 0.36 3.32 2.05
N ASP A 98 1.62 3.64 1.77
CA ASP A 98 2.57 4.21 2.72
C ASP A 98 3.69 4.95 2.00
N TYR A 99 4.50 5.70 2.75
CA TYR A 99 5.69 6.37 2.23
C TYR A 99 6.86 6.28 3.21
N VAL A 100 8.08 6.34 2.68
CA VAL A 100 9.33 6.37 3.45
C VAL A 100 10.23 7.46 2.87
N THR A 101 10.76 8.32 3.73
CA THR A 101 11.64 9.41 3.29
C THR A 101 13.10 8.98 3.22
N LYS A 102 13.78 9.32 2.15
CA LYS A 102 15.25 9.19 2.00
C LYS A 102 15.97 10.32 2.78
N PRO A 103 17.06 10.05 3.50
CA PRO A 103 17.63 8.74 3.73
C PRO A 103 16.83 7.93 4.76
N PHE A 104 16.64 6.65 4.50
CA PHE A 104 15.86 5.75 5.34
C PHE A 104 16.73 4.72 6.07
N ASN A 105 16.22 4.19 7.15
CA ASN A 105 16.77 3.02 7.80
C ASN A 105 16.16 1.76 7.16
N ILE A 106 16.98 0.82 6.72
CA ILE A 106 16.51 -0.44 6.13
C ILE A 106 15.61 -1.24 7.10
N LEU A 107 15.82 -1.13 8.41
CA LEU A 107 14.97 -1.76 9.40
C LEU A 107 13.56 -1.16 9.42
N GLU A 108 13.41 0.13 9.13
CA GLU A 108 12.13 0.79 8.98
C GLU A 108 11.36 0.22 7.77
N ILE A 109 12.03 0.13 6.61
CA ILE A 109 11.44 -0.47 5.41
C ILE A 109 10.98 -1.91 5.70
N LYS A 110 11.82 -2.73 6.31
CA LYS A 110 11.47 -4.11 6.68
C LYS A 110 10.26 -4.18 7.60
N ALA A 111 10.19 -3.32 8.61
CA ALA A 111 9.07 -3.29 9.54
C ALA A 111 7.75 -2.93 8.84
N ARG A 112 7.78 -1.94 7.93
CA ARG A 112 6.61 -1.52 7.14
C ARG A 112 6.16 -2.62 6.17
N ILE A 113 7.08 -3.24 5.43
CA ILE A 113 6.79 -4.38 4.55
C ILE A 113 6.11 -5.50 5.33
N LYS A 114 6.71 -5.93 6.47
CA LYS A 114 6.15 -7.00 7.29
C LYS A 114 4.76 -6.65 7.84
N ALA A 115 4.55 -5.39 8.24
CA ALA A 115 3.26 -4.93 8.75
C ALA A 115 2.17 -4.96 7.66
N ILE A 116 2.49 -4.49 6.45
CA ILE A 116 1.56 -4.47 5.32
C ILE A 116 1.24 -5.91 4.86
N ILE A 117 2.26 -6.74 4.61
CA ILE A 117 2.06 -8.13 4.16
C ILE A 117 1.27 -8.96 5.19
N ARG A 118 1.55 -8.78 6.49
CA ARG A 118 0.79 -9.46 7.55
C ARG A 118 -0.70 -9.13 7.49
N ARG A 119 -1.05 -7.88 7.23
CA ARG A 119 -2.44 -7.45 7.12
C ARG A 119 -3.11 -7.98 5.86
N THR A 120 -2.39 -8.03 4.75
CA THR A 120 -2.91 -8.54 3.48
C THR A 120 -3.05 -10.08 3.49
N LYS A 121 -2.06 -10.79 4.07
CA LYS A 121 -2.06 -12.26 4.12
C LYS A 121 -2.75 -12.86 5.36
N GLY A 122 -2.71 -12.18 6.49
CA GLY A 122 -3.32 -12.67 7.75
C GLY A 122 -4.83 -12.81 7.65
N ARG A 123 -5.46 -12.06 6.74
CA ARG A 123 -6.90 -12.18 6.44
C ARG A 123 -7.25 -13.33 5.48
N LYS A 124 -6.27 -13.89 4.75
CA LYS A 124 -6.49 -15.04 3.84
C LYS A 124 -6.50 -16.40 4.55
N GLN A 125 -6.21 -16.49 5.85
CA GLN A 125 -6.04 -17.77 6.56
C GLN A 125 -7.16 -18.14 7.53
N GLU A 126 -8.17 -17.30 7.73
CA GLU A 126 -9.36 -17.69 8.50
C GLU A 126 -10.43 -18.22 7.55
N GLN A 127 -10.85 -19.46 7.76
CA GLN A 127 -11.79 -20.25 6.94
C GLN A 127 -13.20 -19.65 6.86
N PRO A 128 -14.01 -20.03 5.83
CA PRO A 128 -15.06 -19.22 5.25
C PRO A 128 -16.39 -19.36 5.98
N ALA A 129 -16.77 -18.31 6.68
CA ALA A 129 -18.14 -17.87 6.61
C ALA A 129 -18.13 -16.65 5.70
N GLU A 130 -18.88 -16.64 4.62
CA GLU A 130 -19.00 -15.47 3.72
C GLU A 130 -19.25 -14.20 4.53
N ARG A 131 -18.17 -13.48 4.83
CA ARG A 131 -18.24 -12.24 5.64
C ARG A 131 -18.58 -11.08 4.71
N THR A 132 -19.80 -11.15 4.17
CA THR A 132 -20.34 -10.10 3.33
C THR A 132 -21.15 -9.12 4.18
N ILE A 133 -20.81 -7.85 4.11
CA ILE A 133 -21.60 -6.76 4.73
C ILE A 133 -22.37 -6.05 3.63
N VAL A 134 -23.68 -5.85 3.86
CA VAL A 134 -24.54 -5.08 2.96
C VAL A 134 -25.03 -3.84 3.71
N SER A 135 -24.82 -2.66 3.13
CA SER A 135 -25.28 -1.38 3.67
C SER A 135 -25.84 -0.51 2.52
N GLY A 136 -27.16 -0.47 2.40
CA GLY A 136 -27.83 0.17 1.26
C GLY A 136 -27.46 -0.55 -0.05
N GLU A 137 -26.96 0.20 -1.03
CA GLU A 137 -26.50 -0.35 -2.31
C GLU A 137 -25.06 -0.89 -2.24
N MET A 138 -24.35 -0.65 -1.13
CA MET A 138 -22.96 -1.09 -0.96
C MET A 138 -22.92 -2.52 -0.44
N ARG A 139 -22.17 -3.37 -1.12
CA ARG A 139 -21.83 -4.74 -0.72
C ARG A 139 -20.33 -4.89 -0.60
N ILE A 140 -19.88 -5.34 0.55
CA ILE A 140 -18.47 -5.53 0.87
C ILE A 140 -18.25 -6.99 1.17
N ASP A 141 -17.41 -7.64 0.37
CA ASP A 141 -16.87 -8.96 0.64
C ASP A 141 -15.56 -8.78 1.40
N LEU A 142 -15.56 -9.09 2.69
CA LEU A 142 -14.41 -8.93 3.55
C LEU A 142 -13.32 -9.97 3.27
N ASP A 143 -13.69 -11.12 2.74
CA ASP A 143 -12.76 -12.23 2.49
C ASP A 143 -11.98 -12.01 1.19
N SER A 144 -12.67 -11.59 0.12
CA SER A 144 -12.04 -11.25 -1.16
C SER A 144 -11.56 -9.80 -1.23
N ARG A 145 -11.88 -8.97 -0.21
CA ARG A 145 -11.57 -7.52 -0.14
C ARG A 145 -12.15 -6.72 -1.31
N ARG A 146 -13.36 -7.10 -1.76
CA ARG A 146 -14.06 -6.45 -2.88
C ARG A 146 -15.23 -5.63 -2.39
N VAL A 147 -15.40 -4.49 -3.02
CA VAL A 147 -16.50 -3.55 -2.73
C VAL A 147 -17.33 -3.35 -3.99
N PHE A 148 -18.65 -3.37 -3.84
CA PHE A 148 -19.60 -3.15 -4.92
C PHE A 148 -20.60 -2.07 -4.51
N ILE A 149 -20.95 -1.21 -5.43
CA ILE A 149 -22.11 -0.29 -5.34
C ILE A 149 -23.11 -0.71 -6.43
N GLY A 150 -24.21 -1.29 -6.01
CA GLY A 150 -25.09 -2.03 -6.93
C GLY A 150 -24.31 -3.17 -7.59
N ASP A 151 -24.29 -3.19 -8.91
CA ASP A 151 -23.55 -4.21 -9.71
C ASP A 151 -22.13 -3.76 -10.09
N ARG A 152 -21.72 -2.53 -9.73
CA ARG A 152 -20.42 -1.98 -10.09
C ARG A 152 -19.40 -2.28 -9.01
N GLU A 153 -18.29 -2.92 -9.37
CA GLU A 153 -17.13 -3.07 -8.50
C GLU A 153 -16.36 -1.75 -8.35
N VAL A 154 -15.98 -1.43 -7.12
CA VAL A 154 -15.17 -0.25 -6.77
C VAL A 154 -13.81 -0.72 -6.32
N ASN A 155 -12.77 -0.32 -7.04
CA ASN A 155 -11.40 -0.65 -6.67
C ASN A 155 -10.93 0.28 -5.56
N LEU A 156 -10.54 -0.30 -4.44
CA LEU A 156 -9.93 0.38 -3.31
C LEU A 156 -8.50 -0.10 -3.12
N THR A 157 -7.60 0.79 -2.72
CA THR A 157 -6.27 0.39 -2.26
C THR A 157 -6.38 -0.42 -0.96
N ALA A 158 -5.32 -1.13 -0.59
CA ALA A 158 -5.30 -1.94 0.63
C ALA A 158 -5.65 -1.11 1.88
N LYS A 159 -5.16 0.14 1.96
CA LYS A 159 -5.43 1.04 3.10
C LYS A 159 -6.83 1.64 3.08
N GLU A 160 -7.36 1.95 1.92
CA GLU A 160 -8.75 2.39 1.77
C GLU A 160 -9.71 1.29 2.19
N PHE A 161 -9.43 0.05 1.79
CA PHE A 161 -10.24 -1.09 2.20
C PHE A 161 -10.15 -1.32 3.72
N ASP A 162 -8.93 -1.31 4.32
CA ASP A 162 -8.73 -1.46 5.76
C ASP A 162 -9.51 -0.41 6.57
N LEU A 163 -9.48 0.84 6.08
CA LEU A 163 -10.21 1.94 6.71
C LEU A 163 -11.72 1.75 6.59
N LEU A 164 -12.21 1.39 5.40
CA LEU A 164 -13.63 1.11 5.17
C LEU A 164 -14.13 -0.03 6.05
N GLU A 165 -13.39 -1.15 6.10
CA GLU A 165 -13.73 -2.30 6.95
C GLU A 165 -13.80 -1.92 8.42
N LEU A 166 -12.81 -1.15 8.92
CA LEU A 166 -12.81 -0.68 10.30
C LEU A 166 -14.06 0.14 10.61
N LEU A 167 -14.45 1.04 9.72
CA LEU A 167 -15.61 1.92 9.93
C LEU A 167 -16.93 1.14 9.85
N ILE A 168 -17.11 0.25 8.87
CA ILE A 168 -18.37 -0.46 8.65
C ILE A 168 -18.61 -1.58 9.66
N THR A 169 -17.54 -2.19 10.18
CA THR A 169 -17.63 -3.20 11.24
C THR A 169 -17.82 -2.60 12.62
N ASN A 170 -17.70 -1.28 12.76
CA ASN A 170 -17.92 -0.56 14.02
C ASN A 170 -18.97 0.57 13.85
N PRO A 171 -20.20 0.26 13.46
CA PRO A 171 -21.25 1.26 13.32
C PRO A 171 -21.50 1.93 14.69
N ASN A 172 -21.77 3.22 14.66
CA ASN A 172 -22.02 4.06 15.85
C ASN A 172 -20.78 4.31 16.74
N LYS A 173 -19.58 3.93 16.32
CA LYS A 173 -18.36 4.26 17.04
C LYS A 173 -17.69 5.48 16.39
N VAL A 174 -17.35 6.47 17.22
CA VAL A 174 -16.59 7.63 16.78
C VAL A 174 -15.11 7.34 16.94
N PHE A 175 -14.35 7.57 15.89
CA PHE A 175 -12.90 7.46 15.88
C PHE A 175 -12.30 8.84 15.68
N ASN A 176 -11.28 9.19 16.46
CA ASN A 176 -10.42 10.32 16.14
C ASN A 176 -9.32 9.89 15.15
N ARG A 177 -8.60 10.87 14.57
CA ARG A 177 -7.57 10.62 13.57
C ARG A 177 -6.44 9.74 14.07
N GLU A 178 -5.99 9.95 15.30
CA GLU A 178 -4.92 9.16 15.93
C GLU A 178 -5.36 7.70 16.12
N ASN A 179 -6.61 7.48 16.55
CA ASN A 179 -7.15 6.13 16.67
C ASN A 179 -7.21 5.43 15.31
N LEU A 180 -7.67 6.12 14.25
CA LEU A 180 -7.70 5.55 12.90
C LEU A 180 -6.29 5.26 12.39
N LEU A 181 -5.34 6.18 12.61
CA LEU A 181 -3.95 5.97 12.24
C LEU A 181 -3.38 4.71 12.90
N ASN A 182 -3.52 4.61 14.21
CA ASN A 182 -2.99 3.48 14.98
C ASN A 182 -3.64 2.14 14.58
N LEU A 183 -4.95 2.12 14.35
CA LEU A 183 -5.68 0.89 14.03
C LEU A 183 -5.45 0.42 12.60
N VAL A 184 -5.28 1.34 11.64
CA VAL A 184 -5.15 1.02 10.22
C VAL A 184 -3.68 0.94 9.79
N TRP A 185 -2.81 1.83 10.31
CA TRP A 185 -1.38 1.85 9.96
C TRP A 185 -0.49 1.21 11.03
N GLY A 186 -0.92 1.21 12.28
CA GLY A 186 -0.19 0.62 13.42
C GLY A 186 0.34 1.69 14.38
N TYR A 187 0.56 1.27 15.64
CA TYR A 187 1.02 2.17 16.71
C TYR A 187 2.42 2.74 16.47
N ASP A 188 3.25 2.00 15.73
CA ASP A 188 4.63 2.41 15.42
C ASP A 188 4.72 3.11 14.04
N TYR A 189 3.58 3.56 13.48
CA TYR A 189 3.57 4.26 12.21
C TYR A 189 4.17 5.66 12.37
N PRO A 190 5.32 5.97 11.77
CA PRO A 190 6.01 7.25 11.95
C PRO A 190 5.47 8.38 11.05
N GLY A 191 4.36 8.13 10.34
CA GLY A 191 3.74 9.11 9.44
C GLY A 191 2.82 10.10 10.15
N ASP A 192 2.39 11.12 9.40
CA ASP A 192 1.51 12.18 9.88
C ASP A 192 0.05 11.70 9.95
N VAL A 193 -0.68 12.23 10.92
CA VAL A 193 -2.14 12.04 11.11
C VAL A 193 -2.94 12.46 9.86
N ARG A 194 -2.43 13.38 9.05
CA ARG A 194 -3.03 13.80 7.77
C ARG A 194 -3.15 12.68 6.74
N THR A 195 -2.37 11.60 6.88
CA THR A 195 -2.53 10.37 6.09
C THR A 195 -3.97 9.84 6.14
N VAL A 196 -4.60 9.90 7.31
CA VAL A 196 -6.00 9.49 7.49
C VAL A 196 -6.95 10.35 6.67
N ASP A 197 -6.74 11.67 6.65
CA ASP A 197 -7.63 12.60 5.94
C ASP A 197 -7.65 12.35 4.43
N VAL A 198 -6.50 12.01 3.84
CA VAL A 198 -6.39 11.67 2.42
C VAL A 198 -7.23 10.44 2.09
N HIS A 199 -7.08 9.35 2.85
CA HIS A 199 -7.82 8.11 2.62
C HIS A 199 -9.33 8.26 2.90
N VAL A 200 -9.73 9.02 3.93
CA VAL A 200 -11.14 9.33 4.19
C VAL A 200 -11.76 10.14 3.03
N ARG A 201 -11.01 11.09 2.46
CA ARG A 201 -11.47 11.87 1.30
C ARG A 201 -11.75 11.00 0.08
N ARG A 202 -10.94 9.97 -0.15
CA ARG A 202 -11.09 9.04 -1.28
C ARG A 202 -12.25 8.05 -1.10
N LEU A 203 -12.59 7.72 0.14
CA LEU A 203 -13.74 6.87 0.45
C LEU A 203 -15.09 7.61 0.38
N ARG A 204 -15.09 8.92 0.26
CA ARG A 204 -16.32 9.74 0.11
C ARG A 204 -16.69 9.90 -1.35
#